data_fbf54fb78b4bfefc4295f1c432bc7e15
#
_entry.id   fbf54fb78b4bfefc4295f1c432bc7e15
#
_cell.length_a   1.000
_cell.length_b   1.000
_cell.length_c   1.000
_cell.angle_alpha   90.00
_cell.angle_beta   90.00
_cell.angle_gamma   90.00
#
_symmetry.space_group_name_H-M   'P 1'
#
loop_
_entity.id
_entity.type
_entity.pdbx_description
1 polymer ?
#
loop_
_entity_poly.entity_id
_entity_poly.type
_entity_poly.pdbx_seq_one_letter_code
_entity_poly.pdbx_strand_id
1 'polypeptide(L)'
;MNRQPETSSSPSSAAGTSLRDAAGLPLLDLDRVTVRFGGLVAVSELDLAVPAGSIVSVIGPNGAGKTTAFNTISGIYSPTSGSVRFEGHRLERSFTAGTFWSAIGIGLLTGLLFAAAAVDVDRLWLAVVKRGMITGDRFTLAGAAERLRGYFRAELAIDQMAGKWRVVSADGTDVLAIKRDLAEAKAVRDALQAEVTARRAGPGTVPDTTDLAGVADAAAGRPHVKEEVLDRLAAGKARVRRRGWTGLVAGWLLGTAGTIAVWNRGRRSPNVVARAGISRTFQNIRLFSNMTVLENVLVGLDRTIPGGVPAMLFRSPANRRAEAAAQRRAIESLEFVGLAGDANRIAGQLPYGDQRRLEIARAVATGAKLLLLDEPAAGMNPSETDDLARLVERIRDRGVTVVLIEHHMNVVMRISDRVAVLDHGVKIAEGTPAEVRRDEKVIEAYLGSES
;
A
#
# COMPACT_ATOMS: atom_id res chain seq x y z
N MET A 1 -54.90 -28.84 -32.32
CA MET A 1 -53.74 -29.62 -31.87
C MET A 1 -52.66 -28.63 -31.41
N ASN A 2 -52.68 -28.34 -30.12
CA ASN A 2 -51.86 -27.38 -29.47
C ASN A 2 -50.72 -28.10 -28.75
N ARG A 3 -49.47 -27.93 -29.15
CA ARG A 3 -48.30 -28.42 -28.41
C ARG A 3 -47.63 -27.23 -27.72
N GLN A 4 -47.74 -27.22 -26.41
CA GLN A 4 -46.92 -26.34 -25.54
C GLN A 4 -45.47 -26.90 -25.44
N PRO A 5 -44.44 -26.05 -25.34
CA PRO A 5 -43.09 -26.51 -25.05
C PRO A 5 -42.87 -26.68 -23.54
N GLU A 6 -42.36 -27.83 -23.16
CA GLU A 6 -41.96 -28.13 -21.79
C GLU A 6 -40.77 -27.25 -21.36
N THR A 7 -40.96 -26.54 -20.26
CA THR A 7 -39.90 -25.79 -19.56
C THR A 7 -39.06 -26.78 -18.75
N SER A 8 -37.84 -27.01 -19.17
CA SER A 8 -36.82 -27.74 -18.40
C SER A 8 -36.39 -26.89 -17.18
N SER A 9 -36.86 -27.29 -16.01
CA SER A 9 -36.41 -26.78 -14.72
C SER A 9 -35.01 -27.34 -14.41
N SER A 10 -34.00 -26.45 -14.37
CA SER A 10 -32.70 -26.74 -13.83
C SER A 10 -32.78 -27.06 -12.33
N PRO A 11 -32.04 -28.05 -11.79
CA PRO A 11 -32.05 -28.29 -10.35
C PRO A 11 -31.28 -27.17 -9.64
N SER A 12 -32.03 -26.44 -8.82
CA SER A 12 -31.53 -25.38 -7.92
C SER A 12 -30.53 -25.96 -6.93
N SER A 13 -29.40 -25.24 -6.77
CA SER A 13 -28.36 -25.47 -5.76
C SER A 13 -28.89 -25.23 -4.33
N ALA A 14 -29.64 -26.16 -3.78
CA ALA A 14 -30.27 -26.04 -2.44
C ALA A 14 -29.35 -26.47 -1.28
N ALA A 15 -28.13 -26.94 -1.52
CA ALA A 15 -27.24 -27.46 -0.47
C ALA A 15 -26.41 -26.39 0.27
N GLY A 16 -26.24 -25.18 -0.27
CA GLY A 16 -25.37 -24.13 0.30
C GLY A 16 -26.04 -23.21 1.33
N THR A 17 -27.36 -23.19 1.40
CA THR A 17 -28.11 -22.20 2.18
C THR A 17 -28.34 -22.61 3.64
N SER A 18 -28.27 -23.92 3.95
CA SER A 18 -28.70 -24.47 5.25
C SER A 18 -27.70 -24.25 6.41
N LEU A 19 -26.45 -23.88 6.17
CA LEU A 19 -25.44 -23.70 7.23
C LEU A 19 -25.31 -22.25 7.71
N ARG A 20 -25.69 -21.30 6.90
CA ARG A 20 -25.71 -19.87 7.28
C ARG A 20 -26.82 -19.56 8.29
N ASP A 21 -27.87 -20.40 8.33
CA ASP A 21 -29.06 -20.15 9.13
C ASP A 21 -29.10 -20.88 10.50
N ALA A 22 -28.25 -21.90 10.70
CA ALA A 22 -28.36 -22.80 11.86
C ALA A 22 -27.33 -22.56 12.99
N ALA A 23 -26.24 -21.82 12.77
CA ALA A 23 -25.14 -21.72 13.75
C ALA A 23 -24.47 -20.34 13.77
N GLY A 24 -25.19 -19.26 13.95
CA GLY A 24 -24.56 -17.93 14.02
C GLY A 24 -23.72 -17.58 12.78
N LEU A 25 -23.22 -16.36 12.67
CA LEU A 25 -22.35 -15.95 11.57
C LEU A 25 -21.04 -16.78 11.57
N PRO A 26 -20.65 -17.39 10.43
CA PRO A 26 -19.40 -18.12 10.34
C PRO A 26 -18.21 -17.21 10.64
N LEU A 27 -17.16 -17.74 11.25
CA LEU A 27 -15.93 -16.98 11.52
C LEU A 27 -15.25 -16.56 10.21
N LEU A 28 -15.16 -17.47 9.24
CA LEU A 28 -14.68 -17.21 7.89
C LEU A 28 -15.76 -17.59 6.88
N ASP A 29 -16.06 -16.70 5.96
CA ASP A 29 -17.05 -16.90 4.91
C ASP A 29 -16.46 -16.50 3.55
N LEU A 30 -16.37 -17.46 2.65
CA LEU A 30 -16.06 -17.26 1.24
C LEU A 30 -17.39 -17.32 0.48
N ASP A 31 -17.71 -16.26 -0.24
CA ASP A 31 -18.96 -16.11 -1.00
C ASP A 31 -18.60 -16.01 -2.49
N ARG A 32 -18.85 -17.07 -3.25
CA ARG A 32 -18.57 -17.24 -4.69
C ARG A 32 -17.20 -16.72 -5.11
N VAL A 33 -16.17 -17.11 -4.37
CA VAL A 33 -14.80 -16.63 -4.60
C VAL A 33 -14.24 -17.24 -5.89
N THR A 34 -13.88 -16.39 -6.84
CA THR A 34 -13.21 -16.78 -8.07
C THR A 34 -11.84 -16.15 -8.16
N VAL A 35 -10.83 -16.93 -8.57
CA VAL A 35 -9.45 -16.48 -8.78
C VAL A 35 -8.98 -16.88 -10.16
N ARG A 36 -8.59 -15.89 -10.97
CA ARG A 36 -8.09 -16.08 -12.33
C ARG A 36 -6.66 -15.55 -12.46
N PHE A 37 -5.84 -16.26 -13.19
CA PHE A 37 -4.50 -15.84 -13.59
C PHE A 37 -4.42 -15.82 -15.12
N GLY A 38 -4.58 -14.65 -15.71
CA GLY A 38 -4.74 -14.53 -17.16
C GLY A 38 -5.95 -15.32 -17.67
N GLY A 39 -5.71 -16.31 -18.51
CA GLY A 39 -6.76 -17.19 -19.04
C GLY A 39 -7.14 -18.37 -18.15
N LEU A 40 -6.33 -18.67 -17.11
CA LEU A 40 -6.55 -19.82 -16.23
C LEU A 40 -7.46 -19.45 -15.06
N VAL A 41 -8.53 -20.20 -14.84
CA VAL A 41 -9.36 -20.13 -13.64
C VAL A 41 -8.85 -21.14 -12.63
N ALA A 42 -8.18 -20.67 -11.58
CA ALA A 42 -7.59 -21.54 -10.55
C ALA A 42 -8.58 -21.91 -9.43
N VAL A 43 -9.55 -21.04 -9.17
CA VAL A 43 -10.68 -21.29 -8.27
C VAL A 43 -11.92 -20.65 -8.88
N SER A 44 -13.03 -21.35 -8.94
CA SER A 44 -14.28 -20.90 -9.54
C SER A 44 -15.41 -20.99 -8.54
N GLU A 45 -16.03 -19.86 -8.25
CA GLU A 45 -17.23 -19.70 -7.42
C GLU A 45 -17.19 -20.51 -6.11
N LEU A 46 -16.05 -20.47 -5.41
CA LEU A 46 -15.89 -21.19 -4.15
C LEU A 46 -16.73 -20.56 -3.03
N ASP A 47 -17.69 -21.34 -2.54
CA ASP A 47 -18.45 -21.08 -1.32
C ASP A 47 -17.91 -21.95 -0.19
N LEU A 48 -17.46 -21.34 0.91
CA LEU A 48 -16.96 -22.06 2.08
C LEU A 48 -17.28 -21.27 3.35
N ALA A 49 -18.03 -21.86 4.25
CA ALA A 49 -18.35 -21.30 5.56
C ALA A 49 -17.64 -22.09 6.65
N VAL A 50 -16.79 -21.42 7.45
CA VAL A 50 -16.04 -22.02 8.55
C VAL A 50 -16.61 -21.54 9.87
N PRO A 51 -17.25 -22.41 10.66
CA PRO A 51 -17.76 -22.08 12.00
C PRO A 51 -16.63 -21.77 12.98
N ALA A 52 -16.90 -20.90 13.96
CA ALA A 52 -15.94 -20.63 15.02
C ALA A 52 -15.67 -21.89 15.86
N GLY A 53 -14.41 -22.10 16.26
CA GLY A 53 -14.01 -23.23 17.11
C GLY A 53 -14.08 -24.60 16.43
N SER A 54 -14.09 -24.66 15.10
CA SER A 54 -14.10 -25.91 14.33
C SER A 54 -12.79 -26.15 13.61
N ILE A 55 -12.55 -27.41 13.22
CA ILE A 55 -11.50 -27.84 12.28
C ILE A 55 -12.17 -28.15 10.95
N VAL A 56 -11.88 -27.35 9.92
CA VAL A 56 -12.37 -27.56 8.56
C VAL A 56 -11.21 -27.93 7.67
N SER A 57 -11.25 -29.11 7.06
CA SER A 57 -10.24 -29.52 6.09
C SER A 57 -10.66 -29.23 4.65
N VAL A 58 -9.70 -28.80 3.85
CA VAL A 58 -9.86 -28.60 2.40
C VAL A 58 -8.96 -29.62 1.70
N ILE A 59 -9.58 -30.59 1.02
CA ILE A 59 -8.87 -31.68 0.34
C ILE A 59 -9.14 -31.66 -1.16
N GLY A 60 -8.47 -32.51 -1.91
CA GLY A 60 -8.64 -32.65 -3.36
C GLY A 60 -7.34 -33.06 -4.05
N PRO A 61 -7.38 -33.46 -5.32
CA PRO A 61 -6.18 -33.84 -6.08
C PRO A 61 -5.20 -32.65 -6.25
N ASN A 62 -4.01 -32.96 -6.77
CA ASN A 62 -3.01 -31.94 -7.08
C ASN A 62 -3.54 -31.02 -8.18
N GLY A 63 -3.35 -29.71 -8.02
CA GLY A 63 -3.91 -28.74 -8.97
C GLY A 63 -5.36 -28.35 -8.73
N ALA A 64 -6.08 -28.95 -7.77
CA ALA A 64 -7.49 -28.66 -7.49
C ALA A 64 -7.78 -27.23 -6.95
N GLY A 65 -6.77 -26.37 -6.79
CA GLY A 65 -6.97 -24.98 -6.36
C GLY A 65 -6.84 -24.74 -4.84
N LYS A 66 -6.53 -25.74 -4.02
CA LYS A 66 -6.42 -25.66 -2.54
C LYS A 66 -5.50 -24.54 -2.07
N THR A 67 -4.25 -24.55 -2.53
CA THR A 67 -3.26 -23.51 -2.18
C THR A 67 -3.66 -22.12 -2.68
N THR A 68 -4.35 -22.03 -3.83
CA THR A 68 -4.89 -20.77 -4.35
C THR A 68 -5.99 -20.24 -3.43
N ALA A 69 -6.89 -21.09 -2.93
CA ALA A 69 -7.90 -20.71 -1.94
C ALA A 69 -7.24 -20.18 -0.65
N PHE A 70 -6.23 -20.88 -0.12
CA PHE A 70 -5.45 -20.43 1.06
C PHE A 70 -4.72 -19.12 0.84
N ASN A 71 -4.09 -18.94 -0.34
CA ASN A 71 -3.45 -17.69 -0.71
C ASN A 71 -4.48 -16.55 -0.77
N THR A 72 -5.71 -16.87 -1.16
CA THR A 72 -6.80 -15.89 -1.20
C THR A 72 -7.30 -15.56 0.20
N ILE A 73 -7.48 -16.55 1.09
CA ILE A 73 -7.87 -16.31 2.48
C ILE A 73 -6.79 -15.48 3.19
N SER A 74 -5.51 -15.83 3.02
CA SER A 74 -4.38 -15.14 3.66
C SER A 74 -4.01 -13.77 3.06
N GLY A 75 -4.72 -13.32 1.99
CA GLY A 75 -4.52 -12.01 1.38
C GLY A 75 -3.30 -11.91 0.47
N ILE A 76 -2.66 -13.03 0.12
CA ILE A 76 -1.58 -13.09 -0.90
C ILE A 76 -2.16 -12.82 -2.28
N TYR A 77 -3.32 -13.41 -2.58
CA TYR A 77 -4.08 -13.13 -3.80
C TYR A 77 -5.38 -12.40 -3.47
N SER A 78 -5.73 -11.42 -4.29
CA SER A 78 -7.07 -10.83 -4.26
C SER A 78 -8.01 -11.64 -5.14
N PRO A 79 -9.26 -11.94 -4.70
CA PRO A 79 -10.23 -12.59 -5.56
C PRO A 79 -10.52 -11.72 -6.79
N THR A 80 -10.72 -12.38 -7.93
CA THR A 80 -11.16 -11.71 -9.17
C THR A 80 -12.64 -11.31 -9.05
N SER A 81 -13.45 -12.17 -8.43
CA SER A 81 -14.86 -11.92 -8.08
C SER A 81 -15.23 -12.64 -6.79
N GLY A 82 -16.35 -12.32 -6.21
CA GLY A 82 -16.79 -12.82 -4.92
C GLY A 82 -16.24 -12.03 -3.73
N SER A 83 -16.43 -12.54 -2.53
CA SER A 83 -15.95 -11.88 -1.31
C SER A 83 -15.47 -12.84 -0.25
N VAL A 84 -14.45 -12.41 0.53
CA VAL A 84 -13.96 -13.11 1.72
C VAL A 84 -14.26 -12.26 2.93
N ARG A 85 -15.03 -12.81 3.87
CA ARG A 85 -15.42 -12.15 5.11
C ARG A 85 -14.83 -12.89 6.29
N PHE A 86 -14.45 -12.16 7.31
CA PHE A 86 -13.99 -12.69 8.58
C PHE A 86 -14.73 -11.97 9.70
N GLU A 87 -15.33 -12.71 10.62
CA GLU A 87 -16.25 -12.16 11.64
C GLU A 87 -17.37 -11.27 11.02
N GLY A 88 -17.89 -11.64 9.86
CA GLY A 88 -18.89 -10.88 9.12
C GLY A 88 -18.38 -9.66 8.36
N HIS A 89 -17.13 -9.27 8.54
CA HIS A 89 -16.51 -8.10 7.89
C HIS A 89 -15.63 -8.50 6.71
N ARG A 90 -15.65 -7.70 5.64
CA ARG A 90 -14.70 -7.90 4.53
C ARG A 90 -13.27 -7.67 5.01
N LEU A 91 -12.37 -8.59 4.66
CA LEU A 91 -10.95 -8.51 4.96
C LEU A 91 -10.24 -7.46 4.06
N GLU A 92 -10.66 -6.23 4.17
CA GLU A 92 -10.13 -5.12 3.41
C GLU A 92 -9.85 -3.93 4.32
N ARG A 93 -8.77 -3.21 4.06
CA ARG A 93 -8.46 -1.96 4.76
C ARG A 93 -9.48 -0.90 4.39
N SER A 94 -10.19 -0.37 5.37
CA SER A 94 -11.13 0.73 5.16
C SER A 94 -10.40 2.02 4.73
N PHE A 95 -11.07 2.84 3.93
CA PHE A 95 -10.56 4.17 3.58
C PHE A 95 -10.72 5.09 4.79
N THR A 96 -9.61 5.45 5.42
CA THR A 96 -9.60 6.29 6.64
C THR A 96 -9.33 7.75 6.29
N ALA A 97 -9.73 8.66 7.21
CA ALA A 97 -9.38 10.08 7.10
C ALA A 97 -7.86 10.29 6.94
N GLY A 98 -7.03 9.46 7.60
CA GLY A 98 -5.57 9.49 7.43
C GLY A 98 -5.13 9.18 6.00
N THR A 99 -5.76 8.22 5.33
CA THR A 99 -5.49 7.92 3.91
C THR A 99 -5.89 9.08 3.01
N PHE A 100 -7.03 9.71 3.29
CA PHE A 100 -7.51 10.89 2.58
C PHE A 100 -6.52 12.05 2.68
N TRP A 101 -6.12 12.42 3.89
CA TRP A 101 -5.17 13.50 4.11
C TRP A 101 -3.78 13.20 3.55
N SER A 102 -3.32 11.94 3.62
CA SER A 102 -2.05 11.56 2.99
C SER A 102 -2.11 11.67 1.46
N ALA A 103 -3.22 11.30 0.82
CA ALA A 103 -3.39 11.46 -0.62
C ALA A 103 -3.38 12.94 -1.04
N ILE A 104 -4.06 13.80 -0.28
CA ILE A 104 -4.03 15.26 -0.52
C ILE A 104 -2.62 15.82 -0.31
N GLY A 105 -1.94 15.45 0.78
CA GLY A 105 -0.59 15.93 1.10
C GLY A 105 0.45 15.52 0.06
N ILE A 106 0.46 14.26 -0.35
CA ILE A 106 1.34 13.75 -1.41
C ILE A 106 0.99 14.40 -2.74
N GLY A 107 -0.31 14.54 -3.05
CA GLY A 107 -0.77 15.25 -4.24
C GLY A 107 -0.29 16.70 -4.26
N LEU A 108 -0.39 17.42 -3.14
CA LEU A 108 0.09 18.81 -3.05
C LEU A 108 1.60 18.89 -3.24
N LEU A 109 2.36 18.00 -2.59
CA LEU A 109 3.82 17.96 -2.72
C LEU A 109 4.25 17.70 -4.18
N THR A 110 3.66 16.71 -4.82
CA THR A 110 3.92 16.43 -6.24
C THR A 110 3.47 17.58 -7.13
N GLY A 111 2.34 18.22 -6.83
CA GLY A 111 1.87 19.42 -7.51
C GLY A 111 2.88 20.56 -7.44
N LEU A 112 3.42 20.84 -6.27
CA LEU A 112 4.46 21.86 -6.07
C LEU A 112 5.75 21.52 -6.84
N LEU A 113 6.19 20.27 -6.85
CA LEU A 113 7.35 19.83 -7.63
C LEU A 113 7.12 20.03 -9.15
N PHE A 114 5.95 19.65 -9.65
CA PHE A 114 5.59 19.85 -11.06
C PHE A 114 5.44 21.33 -11.41
N ALA A 115 4.87 22.15 -10.52
CA ALA A 115 4.80 23.59 -10.72
C ALA A 115 6.20 24.21 -10.80
N ALA A 116 7.09 23.82 -9.89
CA ALA A 116 8.49 24.27 -9.89
C ALA A 116 9.19 23.87 -11.20
N ALA A 117 9.05 22.61 -11.62
CA ALA A 117 9.61 22.11 -12.88
C ALA A 117 9.03 22.85 -14.10
N ALA A 118 7.73 23.13 -14.12
CA ALA A 118 7.05 23.84 -15.22
C ALA A 118 7.47 25.32 -15.34
N VAL A 119 7.94 25.92 -14.24
CA VAL A 119 8.45 27.30 -14.19
C VAL A 119 9.96 27.37 -14.44
N ASP A 120 10.61 26.22 -14.66
CA ASP A 120 12.05 26.12 -14.94
C ASP A 120 12.92 26.38 -13.66
N VAL A 121 13.19 25.30 -12.92
CA VAL A 121 13.88 25.34 -11.61
C VAL A 121 15.23 26.05 -11.67
N ASP A 122 15.97 25.87 -12.79
CA ASP A 122 17.28 26.49 -12.95
C ASP A 122 17.16 28.01 -13.04
N ARG A 123 16.15 28.52 -13.73
CA ARG A 123 15.88 29.95 -13.84
C ARG A 123 15.35 30.52 -12.54
N LEU A 124 14.51 29.77 -11.83
CA LEU A 124 14.04 30.15 -10.49
C LEU A 124 15.22 30.26 -9.52
N TRP A 125 16.10 29.28 -9.49
CA TRP A 125 17.31 29.29 -8.69
C TRP A 125 18.20 30.49 -9.01
N LEU A 126 18.40 30.76 -10.30
CA LEU A 126 19.19 31.88 -10.79
C LEU A 126 18.57 33.22 -10.36
N ALA A 127 17.24 33.35 -10.45
CA ALA A 127 16.52 34.55 -10.09
C ALA A 127 16.51 34.81 -8.57
N VAL A 128 16.37 33.77 -7.73
CA VAL A 128 16.14 33.90 -6.30
C VAL A 128 17.45 33.85 -5.51
N VAL A 129 18.35 32.92 -5.83
CA VAL A 129 19.55 32.65 -5.05
C VAL A 129 20.77 33.34 -5.65
N LYS A 130 21.10 33.00 -6.89
CA LYS A 130 22.35 33.47 -7.51
C LYS A 130 22.38 35.00 -7.67
N ARG A 131 21.27 35.62 -8.01
CA ARG A 131 21.19 37.10 -8.10
C ARG A 131 21.39 37.78 -6.77
N GLY A 132 20.84 37.24 -5.66
CA GLY A 132 21.06 37.79 -4.33
C GLY A 132 22.54 37.75 -3.91
N MET A 133 23.29 36.74 -4.33
CA MET A 133 24.74 36.65 -4.10
C MET A 133 25.54 37.63 -4.98
N ILE A 134 25.12 37.87 -6.21
CA ILE A 134 25.80 38.76 -7.15
C ILE A 134 25.62 40.24 -6.77
N THR A 135 24.45 40.63 -6.23
CA THR A 135 24.18 42.01 -5.81
C THR A 135 24.82 42.38 -4.46
N GLY A 136 25.55 41.45 -3.83
CA GLY A 136 26.24 41.70 -2.56
C GLY A 136 25.34 41.75 -1.34
N ASP A 137 24.04 41.48 -1.51
CA ASP A 137 23.11 41.38 -0.41
C ASP A 137 23.32 40.10 0.40
N ARG A 138 23.38 40.21 1.72
CA ARG A 138 23.36 39.03 2.59
C ARG A 138 22.07 38.24 2.31
N PHE A 139 22.20 36.94 2.09
CA PHE A 139 21.03 36.08 1.87
C PHE A 139 20.12 36.16 3.09
N THR A 140 18.93 36.72 2.91
CA THR A 140 17.85 36.76 3.92
C THR A 140 16.63 36.09 3.34
N LEU A 141 15.86 35.40 4.19
CA LEU A 141 14.58 34.77 3.76
C LEU A 141 13.60 35.81 3.22
N ALA A 142 13.56 37.01 3.79
CA ALA A 142 12.74 38.10 3.30
C ALA A 142 13.13 38.57 1.91
N GLY A 143 14.42 38.76 1.65
CA GLY A 143 14.96 39.12 0.33
C GLY A 143 14.76 38.02 -0.72
N ALA A 144 14.87 36.74 -0.31
CA ALA A 144 14.56 35.61 -1.19
C ALA A 144 13.07 35.56 -1.56
N ALA A 145 12.18 35.82 -0.59
CA ALA A 145 10.73 35.88 -0.82
C ALA A 145 10.34 37.05 -1.73
N GLU A 146 10.99 38.18 -1.61
CA GLU A 146 10.77 39.35 -2.48
C GLU A 146 11.21 39.07 -3.92
N ARG A 147 12.41 38.51 -4.10
CA ARG A 147 12.90 38.08 -5.42
C ARG A 147 11.98 37.01 -6.07
N LEU A 148 11.48 36.10 -5.27
CA LEU A 148 10.50 35.09 -5.71
C LEU A 148 9.20 35.73 -6.20
N ARG A 149 8.67 36.70 -5.44
CA ARG A 149 7.49 37.49 -5.86
C ARG A 149 7.75 38.25 -7.15
N GLY A 150 8.93 38.90 -7.29
CA GLY A 150 9.35 39.59 -8.52
C GLY A 150 9.39 38.64 -9.73
N TYR A 151 9.94 37.43 -9.54
CA TYR A 151 9.97 36.41 -10.60
C TYR A 151 8.54 36.05 -11.06
N PHE A 152 7.63 35.74 -10.15
CA PHE A 152 6.25 35.38 -10.50
C PHE A 152 5.44 36.59 -11.05
N ARG A 153 5.82 37.81 -10.70
CA ARG A 153 5.24 39.02 -11.28
C ARG A 153 5.84 39.37 -12.64
N ALA A 154 6.88 38.63 -13.08
CA ALA A 154 7.68 38.91 -14.25
C ALA A 154 8.23 40.36 -14.24
N GLU A 155 8.77 40.78 -13.11
CA GLU A 155 9.45 42.06 -12.91
C GLU A 155 10.87 41.98 -13.49
N LEU A 156 11.32 43.08 -14.09
CA LEU A 156 12.70 43.16 -14.61
C LEU A 156 13.70 43.09 -13.44
N ALA A 157 14.80 42.43 -13.68
CA ALA A 157 15.85 42.23 -12.70
C ALA A 157 17.19 42.80 -13.17
N ILE A 158 18.08 42.98 -12.21
CA ILE A 158 19.46 43.41 -12.47
C ILE A 158 20.37 42.24 -12.11
N ASP A 159 21.34 41.92 -12.99
CA ASP A 159 22.42 41.01 -12.70
C ASP A 159 23.77 41.64 -13.08
N GLN A 160 24.90 41.01 -12.69
CA GLN A 160 26.23 41.45 -13.04
C GLN A 160 26.94 40.32 -13.79
N MET A 161 27.55 40.69 -14.91
CA MET A 161 28.37 39.78 -15.68
C MET A 161 29.61 40.50 -16.24
N ALA A 162 30.79 39.92 -16.04
CA ALA A 162 32.07 40.49 -16.49
C ALA A 162 32.29 41.95 -16.06
N GLY A 163 31.93 42.30 -14.81
CA GLY A 163 32.09 43.66 -14.26
C GLY A 163 31.06 44.69 -14.74
N LYS A 164 30.09 44.31 -15.57
CA LYS A 164 29.06 45.20 -16.08
C LYS A 164 27.68 44.81 -15.52
N TRP A 165 26.85 45.79 -15.26
CA TRP A 165 25.45 45.60 -14.79
C TRP A 165 24.51 45.42 -15.98
N ARG A 166 23.65 44.43 -15.93
CA ARG A 166 22.69 44.13 -16.98
C ARG A 166 21.27 44.22 -16.42
N VAL A 167 20.40 44.85 -17.17
CA VAL A 167 18.96 44.80 -16.95
C VAL A 167 18.44 43.63 -17.78
N VAL A 168 17.77 42.67 -17.12
CA VAL A 168 17.35 41.43 -17.74
C VAL A 168 15.88 41.15 -17.42
N SER A 169 15.26 40.29 -18.24
CA SER A 169 13.94 39.76 -17.94
C SER A 169 13.95 38.96 -16.63
N ALA A 170 12.78 38.75 -16.03
CA ALA A 170 12.63 37.99 -14.76
C ALA A 170 13.28 36.61 -14.84
N ASP A 171 13.17 35.94 -15.97
CA ASP A 171 13.76 34.62 -16.25
C ASP A 171 15.20 34.68 -16.73
N GLY A 172 15.76 35.87 -16.98
CA GLY A 172 17.12 36.05 -17.42
C GLY A 172 17.39 35.77 -18.89
N THR A 173 16.36 35.52 -19.71
CA THR A 173 16.51 35.18 -21.12
C THR A 173 16.84 36.38 -21.99
N ASP A 174 16.23 37.52 -21.74
CA ASP A 174 16.40 38.74 -22.51
C ASP A 174 17.28 39.74 -21.75
N VAL A 175 18.37 40.16 -22.35
CA VAL A 175 19.22 41.25 -21.86
C VAL A 175 18.76 42.55 -22.50
N LEU A 176 18.22 43.46 -21.70
CA LEU A 176 17.57 44.69 -22.19
C LEU A 176 18.52 45.90 -22.22
N ALA A 177 19.44 45.95 -21.28
CA ALA A 177 20.45 46.99 -21.20
C ALA A 177 21.73 46.49 -20.49
N ILE A 178 22.89 47.10 -20.85
CA ILE A 178 24.16 46.87 -20.18
C ILE A 178 24.72 48.22 -19.78
N LYS A 179 24.97 48.41 -18.47
CA LYS A 179 25.51 49.64 -17.89
C LYS A 179 26.78 49.39 -17.10
N ARG A 180 27.60 50.44 -16.94
CA ARG A 180 28.84 50.36 -16.14
C ARG A 180 28.57 50.58 -14.66
N ASP A 181 27.56 51.40 -14.36
CA ASP A 181 27.16 51.72 -13.00
C ASP A 181 25.83 51.08 -12.62
N LEU A 182 25.72 50.73 -11.32
CA LEU A 182 24.53 50.13 -10.75
C LEU A 182 23.36 51.12 -10.69
N ALA A 183 23.64 52.39 -10.40
CA ALA A 183 22.59 53.40 -10.31
C ALA A 183 21.93 53.64 -11.67
N GLU A 184 22.74 53.71 -12.73
CA GLU A 184 22.23 53.80 -14.09
C GLU A 184 21.40 52.53 -14.50
N ALA A 185 21.88 51.38 -14.11
CA ALA A 185 21.15 50.11 -14.39
C ALA A 185 19.79 50.08 -13.68
N LYS A 186 19.71 50.56 -12.43
CA LYS A 186 18.45 50.69 -11.69
C LYS A 186 17.50 51.68 -12.34
N ALA A 187 17.96 52.86 -12.72
CA ALA A 187 17.12 53.85 -13.41
C ALA A 187 16.54 53.33 -14.74
N VAL A 188 17.37 52.62 -15.54
CA VAL A 188 16.90 51.99 -16.78
C VAL A 188 15.93 50.86 -16.52
N ARG A 189 16.16 50.04 -15.49
CA ARG A 189 15.22 48.99 -15.13
C ARG A 189 13.86 49.57 -14.72
N ASP A 190 13.83 50.61 -13.91
CA ASP A 190 12.59 51.19 -13.39
C ASP A 190 11.79 51.86 -14.53
N ALA A 191 12.46 52.54 -15.47
CA ALA A 191 11.83 53.10 -16.64
C ALA A 191 11.23 52.01 -17.57
N LEU A 192 11.96 50.96 -17.86
CA LEU A 192 11.48 49.82 -18.66
C LEU A 192 10.39 49.03 -17.94
N GLN A 193 10.47 48.91 -16.62
CA GLN A 193 9.44 48.25 -15.84
C GLN A 193 8.10 49.03 -15.85
N ALA A 194 8.15 50.35 -15.78
CA ALA A 194 6.99 51.22 -15.89
C ALA A 194 6.32 51.03 -17.28
N GLU A 195 7.09 51.00 -18.36
CA GLU A 195 6.60 50.79 -19.70
C GLU A 195 5.95 49.41 -19.88
N VAL A 196 6.60 48.36 -19.41
CA VAL A 196 6.05 46.98 -19.41
C VAL A 196 4.75 46.92 -18.61
N THR A 197 4.69 47.62 -17.48
CA THR A 197 3.48 47.66 -16.64
C THR A 197 2.34 48.42 -17.31
N ALA A 198 2.62 49.50 -17.97
CA ALA A 198 1.63 50.25 -18.76
C ALA A 198 1.05 49.41 -19.87
N ARG A 199 1.88 48.67 -20.62
CA ARG A 199 1.43 47.76 -21.69
C ARG A 199 0.56 46.58 -21.15
N ARG A 200 0.82 46.13 -19.92
CA ARG A 200 -0.03 45.11 -19.26
C ARG A 200 -1.41 45.63 -18.88
N ALA A 201 -1.57 46.90 -18.62
CA ALA A 201 -2.85 47.53 -18.24
C ALA A 201 -3.80 47.77 -19.43
N GLY A 202 -3.33 47.65 -20.68
CA GLY A 202 -4.10 47.80 -21.91
C GLY A 202 -4.09 49.23 -22.48
N PRO A 203 -4.54 49.38 -23.72
CA PRO A 203 -4.59 50.69 -24.39
C PRO A 203 -5.67 51.57 -23.74
N GLY A 204 -5.29 52.46 -22.86
CA GLY A 204 -6.18 53.41 -22.17
C GLY A 204 -5.69 53.90 -20.82
N THR A 205 -4.72 53.24 -20.17
CA THR A 205 -4.04 53.73 -18.98
C THR A 205 -2.71 54.35 -19.39
N VAL A 206 -2.75 55.55 -19.86
CA VAL A 206 -1.55 56.41 -19.94
C VAL A 206 -1.23 56.79 -18.49
N PRO A 207 -0.07 56.45 -17.93
CA PRO A 207 0.33 56.97 -16.65
C PRO A 207 0.37 58.48 -16.77
N ASP A 208 -0.16 59.21 -15.79
CA ASP A 208 -0.10 60.64 -15.72
C ASP A 208 1.37 61.07 -15.86
N THR A 209 1.68 61.68 -16.99
CA THR A 209 3.06 62.01 -17.39
C THR A 209 3.63 63.22 -16.60
N THR A 210 2.90 63.77 -15.64
CA THR A 210 3.32 64.93 -14.85
C THR A 210 4.45 64.60 -13.85
N ASP A 211 4.67 63.35 -13.49
CA ASP A 211 5.79 62.92 -12.63
C ASP A 211 7.05 62.48 -13.41
N LEU A 212 7.01 62.56 -14.74
CA LEU A 212 8.10 62.10 -15.63
C LEU A 212 9.13 63.19 -15.93
N ALA A 213 9.03 64.37 -15.37
CA ALA A 213 10.03 65.43 -15.57
C ALA A 213 11.43 65.06 -15.04
N GLY A 214 11.49 64.20 -13.99
CA GLY A 214 12.76 63.61 -13.48
C GLY A 214 13.22 62.42 -14.31
N VAL A 215 12.35 61.81 -15.15
CA VAL A 215 12.66 60.67 -16.01
C VAL A 215 13.10 61.12 -17.39
N ALA A 216 12.82 62.36 -17.81
CA ALA A 216 13.16 62.91 -19.11
C ALA A 216 14.69 63.00 -19.31
N ASP A 217 15.47 63.32 -18.30
CA ASP A 217 16.94 63.32 -18.39
C ASP A 217 17.55 61.90 -18.46
N ALA A 218 16.86 60.90 -17.89
CA ALA A 218 17.24 59.49 -18.08
C ALA A 218 16.88 58.95 -19.46
N ALA A 219 16.03 59.66 -20.22
CA ALA A 219 15.56 59.25 -21.53
C ALA A 219 16.66 59.37 -22.64
N ALA A 220 17.67 60.23 -22.45
CA ALA A 220 18.79 60.37 -23.37
C ALA A 220 19.68 59.11 -23.49
N GLY A 221 19.50 58.13 -22.61
CA GLY A 221 20.22 56.84 -22.59
C GLY A 221 19.35 55.59 -22.72
N ARG A 222 18.06 55.73 -23.08
CA ARG A 222 17.18 54.56 -23.23
C ARG A 222 17.72 53.62 -24.31
N PRO A 223 17.92 52.32 -23.97
CA PRO A 223 18.25 51.33 -24.98
C PRO A 223 17.05 51.17 -25.90
N HIS A 224 17.33 51.12 -27.20
CA HIS A 224 16.28 50.86 -28.23
C HIS A 224 15.85 49.39 -28.09
N VAL A 225 14.91 49.11 -27.21
CA VAL A 225 14.33 47.77 -27.02
C VAL A 225 13.21 47.59 -28.06
N LYS A 226 13.28 46.55 -28.88
CA LYS A 226 12.27 46.26 -29.90
C LYS A 226 10.90 46.08 -29.22
N GLU A 227 9.85 46.68 -29.81
CA GLU A 227 8.48 46.60 -29.32
C GLU A 227 8.02 45.15 -29.03
N GLU A 228 8.40 44.24 -29.94
CA GLU A 228 8.13 42.81 -29.81
C GLU A 228 8.66 42.18 -28.50
N VAL A 229 9.79 42.67 -27.99
CA VAL A 229 10.38 42.21 -26.72
C VAL A 229 9.56 42.74 -25.56
N LEU A 230 9.14 43.98 -25.61
CA LEU A 230 8.30 44.60 -24.57
C LEU A 230 6.93 43.91 -24.46
N ASP A 231 6.31 43.59 -25.59
CA ASP A 231 5.05 42.87 -25.65
C ASP A 231 5.20 41.42 -25.12
N ARG A 232 6.32 40.75 -25.44
CA ARG A 232 6.66 39.43 -24.89
C ARG A 232 6.84 39.49 -23.38
N LEU A 233 7.49 40.51 -22.85
CA LEU A 233 7.68 40.72 -21.40
C LEU A 233 6.34 41.05 -20.74
N ALA A 234 5.48 41.86 -21.36
CA ALA A 234 4.15 42.13 -20.85
C ALA A 234 3.29 40.87 -20.73
N ALA A 235 3.36 39.98 -21.73
CA ALA A 235 2.67 38.68 -21.71
C ALA A 235 3.33 37.65 -20.75
N GLY A 236 4.56 37.88 -20.31
CA GLY A 236 5.35 36.92 -19.53
C GLY A 236 4.67 36.50 -18.21
N LYS A 237 4.04 37.44 -17.51
CA LYS A 237 3.31 37.20 -16.24
C LYS A 237 2.21 36.15 -16.40
N ALA A 238 1.40 36.26 -17.44
CA ALA A 238 0.30 35.33 -17.70
C ALA A 238 0.84 33.92 -18.05
N ARG A 239 1.93 33.87 -18.82
CA ARG A 239 2.56 32.62 -19.26
C ARG A 239 3.17 31.84 -18.09
N VAL A 240 3.96 32.50 -17.25
CA VAL A 240 4.59 31.89 -16.07
C VAL A 240 3.51 31.39 -15.10
N ARG A 241 2.49 32.22 -14.83
CA ARG A 241 1.36 31.85 -13.98
C ARG A 241 0.60 30.64 -14.52
N ARG A 242 0.28 30.64 -15.83
CA ARG A 242 -0.43 29.52 -16.47
C ARG A 242 0.38 28.22 -16.39
N ARG A 243 1.69 28.26 -16.70
CA ARG A 243 2.58 27.09 -16.60
C ARG A 243 2.68 26.58 -15.16
N GLY A 244 2.84 27.46 -14.18
CA GLY A 244 2.86 27.09 -12.77
C GLY A 244 1.56 26.42 -12.33
N TRP A 245 0.41 26.98 -12.68
CA TRP A 245 -0.89 26.39 -12.36
C TRP A 245 -1.13 25.05 -13.07
N THR A 246 -0.81 24.93 -14.35
CA THR A 246 -0.95 23.66 -15.07
C THR A 246 -0.05 22.58 -14.49
N GLY A 247 1.20 22.90 -14.12
CA GLY A 247 2.09 21.99 -13.43
C GLY A 247 1.54 21.56 -12.07
N LEU A 248 1.06 22.52 -11.26
CA LEU A 248 0.49 22.24 -9.93
C LEU A 248 -0.72 21.30 -10.03
N VAL A 249 -1.65 21.58 -10.92
CA VAL A 249 -2.87 20.76 -11.10
C VAL A 249 -2.50 19.36 -11.63
N ALA A 250 -1.67 19.29 -12.66
CA ALA A 250 -1.24 18.01 -13.23
C ALA A 250 -0.50 17.14 -12.18
N GLY A 251 0.46 17.72 -11.47
CA GLY A 251 1.19 17.01 -10.42
C GLY A 251 0.30 16.61 -9.24
N TRP A 252 -0.64 17.46 -8.85
CA TRP A 252 -1.62 17.13 -7.79
C TRP A 252 -2.51 15.96 -8.20
N LEU A 253 -3.02 15.95 -9.44
CA LEU A 253 -3.82 14.84 -9.96
C LEU A 253 -3.00 13.54 -10.02
N LEU A 254 -1.77 13.59 -10.52
CA LEU A 254 -0.89 12.42 -10.58
C LEU A 254 -0.53 11.89 -9.18
N GLY A 255 -0.20 12.75 -8.24
CA GLY A 255 0.15 12.36 -6.88
C GLY A 255 -1.03 11.76 -6.11
N THR A 256 -2.21 12.36 -6.23
CA THR A 256 -3.43 11.82 -5.59
C THR A 256 -3.85 10.52 -6.24
N ALA A 257 -3.88 10.42 -7.57
CA ALA A 257 -4.23 9.21 -8.30
C ALA A 257 -3.23 8.08 -7.99
N GLY A 258 -1.93 8.36 -7.97
CA GLY A 258 -0.87 7.42 -7.59
C GLY A 258 -1.06 6.89 -6.16
N THR A 259 -1.34 7.78 -5.20
CA THR A 259 -1.58 7.39 -3.79
C THR A 259 -2.82 6.50 -3.67
N ILE A 260 -3.91 6.85 -4.36
CA ILE A 260 -5.13 6.04 -4.37
C ILE A 260 -4.89 4.68 -5.03
N ALA A 261 -4.13 4.62 -6.13
CA ALA A 261 -3.79 3.37 -6.80
C ALA A 261 -2.95 2.44 -5.90
N VAL A 262 -1.92 2.97 -5.22
CA VAL A 262 -1.11 2.22 -4.25
C VAL A 262 -1.97 1.75 -3.08
N TRP A 263 -2.82 2.62 -2.54
CA TRP A 263 -3.75 2.24 -1.49
C TRP A 263 -4.70 1.13 -1.95
N ASN A 264 -5.28 1.24 -3.13
CA ASN A 264 -6.20 0.24 -3.67
C ASN A 264 -5.54 -1.14 -3.86
N ARG A 265 -4.27 -1.16 -4.33
CA ARG A 265 -3.48 -2.40 -4.39
C ARG A 265 -3.19 -2.99 -3.01
N GLY A 266 -3.03 -2.15 -1.99
CA GLY A 266 -2.75 -2.56 -0.61
C GLY A 266 -3.99 -2.78 0.25
N ARG A 267 -5.21 -2.65 -0.27
CA ARG A 267 -6.45 -2.82 0.49
C ARG A 267 -6.56 -4.19 1.15
N ARG A 268 -6.13 -5.22 0.44
CA ARG A 268 -6.06 -6.59 0.92
C ARG A 268 -4.62 -7.09 0.80
N SER A 269 -3.98 -7.26 1.93
CA SER A 269 -2.59 -7.70 2.01
C SER A 269 -2.41 -8.61 3.22
N PRO A 270 -1.41 -9.51 3.24
CA PRO A 270 -1.23 -10.45 4.34
C PRO A 270 -1.14 -9.80 5.72
N ASN A 271 -0.59 -8.58 5.82
CA ASN A 271 -0.54 -7.86 7.08
C ASN A 271 -1.91 -7.37 7.57
N VAL A 272 -2.84 -7.03 6.68
CA VAL A 272 -4.22 -6.68 7.03
C VAL A 272 -4.95 -7.91 7.56
N VAL A 273 -4.80 -9.04 6.86
CA VAL A 273 -5.40 -10.33 7.24
C VAL A 273 -4.83 -10.82 8.57
N ALA A 274 -3.51 -10.74 8.76
CA ALA A 274 -2.87 -11.10 10.03
C ALA A 274 -3.34 -10.21 11.20
N ARG A 275 -3.57 -8.91 10.98
CA ARG A 275 -4.13 -8.00 11.99
C ARG A 275 -5.58 -8.31 12.35
N ALA A 276 -6.34 -8.85 11.43
CA ALA A 276 -7.70 -9.29 11.70
C ALA A 276 -7.77 -10.53 12.61
N GLY A 277 -6.65 -11.25 12.78
CA GLY A 277 -6.57 -12.43 13.63
C GLY A 277 -6.46 -13.76 12.87
N ILE A 278 -5.99 -13.73 11.63
CA ILE A 278 -5.72 -14.92 10.83
C ILE A 278 -4.21 -15.15 10.78
N SER A 279 -3.74 -16.31 11.21
CA SER A 279 -2.35 -16.74 11.07
C SER A 279 -2.25 -17.93 10.12
N ARG A 280 -1.12 -18.05 9.41
CA ARG A 280 -0.87 -19.13 8.47
C ARG A 280 0.51 -19.72 8.69
N THR A 281 0.61 -21.05 8.67
CA THR A 281 1.87 -21.77 8.44
C THR A 281 2.02 -22.01 6.93
N PHE A 282 3.25 -22.20 6.47
CA PHE A 282 3.53 -22.47 5.07
C PHE A 282 3.88 -23.95 4.86
N GLN A 283 3.67 -24.48 3.66
CA GLN A 283 4.05 -25.83 3.30
C GLN A 283 5.55 -26.10 3.62
N ASN A 284 6.44 -25.22 3.15
CA ASN A 284 7.85 -25.24 3.57
C ASN A 284 8.03 -24.46 4.89
N ILE A 285 8.66 -25.08 5.87
CA ILE A 285 8.95 -24.45 7.16
C ILE A 285 9.72 -23.15 6.98
N ARG A 286 9.17 -22.05 7.51
CA ARG A 286 9.77 -20.71 7.43
C ARG A 286 10.16 -20.23 8.82
N LEU A 287 11.26 -20.78 9.33
CA LEU A 287 11.88 -20.35 10.58
C LEU A 287 13.11 -19.49 10.31
N PHE A 288 13.43 -18.66 11.27
CA PHE A 288 14.72 -17.98 11.34
C PHE A 288 15.75 -18.95 11.91
N SER A 289 16.41 -19.71 11.04
CA SER A 289 17.24 -20.87 11.41
C SER A 289 18.39 -20.52 12.35
N ASN A 290 18.91 -19.30 12.30
CA ASN A 290 20.00 -18.80 13.13
C ASN A 290 19.53 -18.14 14.45
N MET A 291 18.24 -18.05 14.67
CA MET A 291 17.65 -17.55 15.91
C MET A 291 17.30 -18.71 16.84
N THR A 292 17.19 -18.41 18.13
CA THR A 292 16.71 -19.38 19.12
C THR A 292 15.22 -19.69 18.91
N VAL A 293 14.76 -20.77 19.49
CA VAL A 293 13.35 -21.19 19.51
C VAL A 293 12.48 -20.07 20.11
N LEU A 294 12.90 -19.48 21.23
CA LEU A 294 12.19 -18.37 21.87
C LEU A 294 12.15 -17.13 20.97
N GLU A 295 13.27 -16.73 20.37
CA GLU A 295 13.33 -15.57 19.48
C GLU A 295 12.42 -15.73 18.27
N ASN A 296 12.33 -16.93 17.69
CA ASN A 296 11.40 -17.22 16.61
C ASN A 296 9.93 -16.93 16.98
N VAL A 297 9.51 -17.26 18.20
CA VAL A 297 8.15 -16.96 18.66
C VAL A 297 7.98 -15.47 18.93
N LEU A 298 8.99 -14.83 19.53
CA LEU A 298 8.99 -13.38 19.81
C LEU A 298 8.83 -12.53 18.54
N VAL A 299 9.44 -12.93 17.42
CA VAL A 299 9.23 -12.26 16.12
C VAL A 299 7.75 -12.26 15.71
N GLY A 300 7.01 -13.33 16.01
CA GLY A 300 5.56 -13.39 15.78
C GLY A 300 4.77 -12.41 16.65
N LEU A 301 5.30 -12.03 17.81
CA LEU A 301 4.69 -11.14 18.78
C LEU A 301 5.08 -9.66 18.61
N ASP A 302 6.06 -9.35 17.77
CA ASP A 302 6.57 -7.96 17.57
C ASP A 302 5.44 -6.94 17.31
N ARG A 303 4.43 -7.33 16.54
CA ARG A 303 3.26 -6.47 16.28
C ARG A 303 2.45 -6.09 17.52
N THR A 304 2.60 -6.81 18.64
CA THR A 304 1.87 -6.56 19.91
C THR A 304 2.59 -5.57 20.80
N ILE A 305 3.85 -5.25 20.47
CA ILE A 305 4.66 -4.30 21.22
C ILE A 305 4.33 -2.89 20.71
N PRO A 306 3.69 -2.03 21.53
CA PRO A 306 3.37 -0.68 21.11
C PRO A 306 4.63 0.17 21.09
N GLY A 307 4.86 0.91 19.99
CA GLY A 307 5.92 1.92 19.95
C GLY A 307 6.55 2.04 18.57
N GLY A 308 6.88 3.28 18.21
CA GLY A 308 7.72 3.58 17.05
C GLY A 308 9.21 3.59 17.44
N VAL A 309 10.09 3.83 16.46
CA VAL A 309 11.54 3.93 16.64
C VAL A 309 11.97 4.76 17.87
N PRO A 310 11.32 5.92 18.22
CA PRO A 310 11.66 6.66 19.42
C PRO A 310 11.39 5.89 20.72
N ALA A 311 10.28 5.16 20.82
CA ALA A 311 9.93 4.40 22.02
C ALA A 311 10.89 3.22 22.25
N MET A 312 11.41 2.62 21.18
CA MET A 312 12.46 1.59 21.23
C MET A 312 13.80 2.19 21.69
N LEU A 313 14.23 3.32 21.13
CA LEU A 313 15.47 3.99 21.49
C LEU A 313 15.51 4.43 22.94
N PHE A 314 14.43 4.97 23.46
CA PHE A 314 14.34 5.48 24.85
C PHE A 314 13.90 4.43 25.87
N ARG A 315 13.68 3.15 25.48
CA ARG A 315 13.31 2.04 26.37
C ARG A 315 12.24 2.44 27.40
N SER A 316 11.12 3.01 26.94
CA SER A 316 10.07 3.50 27.84
C SER A 316 9.57 2.39 28.80
N PRO A 317 9.08 2.72 29.99
CA PRO A 317 8.52 1.74 30.94
C PRO A 317 7.37 0.92 30.32
N ALA A 318 6.58 1.52 29.44
CA ALA A 318 5.51 0.85 28.72
C ALA A 318 6.08 -0.22 27.76
N ASN A 319 7.16 0.10 27.05
CA ASN A 319 7.82 -0.84 26.14
C ASN A 319 8.40 -2.05 26.89
N ARG A 320 9.08 -1.82 28.01
CA ARG A 320 9.60 -2.92 28.86
C ARG A 320 8.50 -3.84 29.39
N ARG A 321 7.34 -3.29 29.77
CA ARG A 321 6.18 -4.10 30.20
C ARG A 321 5.63 -4.94 29.04
N ALA A 322 5.54 -4.36 27.86
CA ALA A 322 5.07 -5.05 26.66
C ALA A 322 6.04 -6.16 26.21
N GLU A 323 7.36 -5.92 26.25
CA GLU A 323 8.39 -6.92 25.99
C GLU A 323 8.31 -8.09 26.98
N ALA A 324 8.18 -7.79 28.29
CA ALA A 324 8.04 -8.84 29.32
C ALA A 324 6.73 -9.64 29.14
N ALA A 325 5.64 -9.00 28.71
CA ALA A 325 4.39 -9.68 28.40
C ALA A 325 4.53 -10.57 27.15
N ALA A 326 5.21 -10.09 26.10
CA ALA A 326 5.50 -10.86 24.90
C ALA A 326 6.37 -12.09 25.23
N GLN A 327 7.38 -11.93 26.07
CA GLN A 327 8.24 -13.04 26.49
C GLN A 327 7.47 -14.11 27.27
N ARG A 328 6.59 -13.74 28.21
CA ARG A 328 5.70 -14.70 28.89
C ARG A 328 4.81 -15.45 27.90
N ARG A 329 4.14 -14.76 27.00
CA ARG A 329 3.31 -15.38 25.97
C ARG A 329 4.10 -16.32 25.05
N ALA A 330 5.34 -15.97 24.72
CA ALA A 330 6.21 -16.83 23.93
C ALA A 330 6.52 -18.13 24.68
N ILE A 331 6.88 -18.05 25.97
CA ILE A 331 7.14 -19.23 26.81
C ILE A 331 5.88 -20.09 26.94
N GLU A 332 4.72 -19.51 27.25
CA GLU A 332 3.44 -20.23 27.32
C GLU A 332 3.11 -20.96 26.01
N SER A 333 3.42 -20.33 24.88
CA SER A 333 3.21 -20.95 23.55
C SER A 333 4.18 -22.11 23.30
N LEU A 334 5.44 -22.00 23.77
CA LEU A 334 6.42 -23.08 23.69
C LEU A 334 6.07 -24.23 24.63
N GLU A 335 5.59 -23.98 25.84
CA GLU A 335 5.07 -24.99 26.76
C GLU A 335 3.89 -25.75 26.14
N PHE A 336 2.99 -25.03 25.50
CA PHE A 336 1.83 -25.61 24.84
C PHE A 336 2.20 -26.62 23.75
N VAL A 337 3.24 -26.34 22.95
CA VAL A 337 3.70 -27.25 21.89
C VAL A 337 4.77 -28.26 22.38
N GLY A 338 5.20 -28.17 23.66
CA GLY A 338 6.18 -29.07 24.25
C GLY A 338 7.63 -28.72 23.92
N LEU A 339 7.95 -27.45 23.62
CA LEU A 339 9.30 -26.98 23.27
C LEU A 339 9.91 -26.03 24.30
N ALA A 340 9.34 -25.92 25.48
CA ALA A 340 9.85 -25.00 26.51
C ALA A 340 11.30 -25.35 26.97
N GLY A 341 11.65 -26.63 27.01
CA GLY A 341 13.01 -27.10 27.34
C GLY A 341 14.06 -26.69 26.30
N ASP A 342 13.66 -26.45 25.06
CA ASP A 342 14.54 -26.07 23.93
C ASP A 342 14.53 -24.56 23.67
N ALA A 343 13.95 -23.73 24.54
CA ALA A 343 13.74 -22.29 24.28
C ALA A 343 15.01 -21.54 23.83
N ASN A 344 16.17 -21.91 24.39
CA ASN A 344 17.47 -21.29 24.07
C ASN A 344 18.23 -22.00 22.93
N ARG A 345 17.71 -23.11 22.41
CA ARG A 345 18.33 -23.86 21.32
C ARG A 345 18.13 -23.12 19.98
N ILE A 346 19.09 -23.24 19.09
CA ILE A 346 18.99 -22.69 17.72
C ILE A 346 17.92 -23.46 16.93
N ALA A 347 16.96 -22.74 16.35
CA ALA A 347 15.80 -23.33 15.68
C ALA A 347 16.18 -24.27 14.53
N GLY A 348 17.24 -23.95 13.77
CA GLY A 348 17.74 -24.79 12.69
C GLY A 348 18.34 -26.14 13.13
N GLN A 349 18.61 -26.32 14.42
CA GLN A 349 19.14 -27.57 15.01
C GLN A 349 18.05 -28.50 15.55
N LEU A 350 16.78 -28.06 15.52
CA LEU A 350 15.66 -28.90 15.94
C LEU A 350 15.39 -30.01 14.91
N PRO A 351 14.91 -31.19 15.36
CA PRO A 351 14.30 -32.17 14.45
C PRO A 351 13.16 -31.57 13.63
N TYR A 352 12.88 -32.13 12.48
CA TYR A 352 11.87 -31.59 11.54
C TYR A 352 10.48 -31.43 12.20
N GLY A 353 10.02 -32.43 12.93
CA GLY A 353 8.75 -32.38 13.66
C GLY A 353 8.69 -31.21 14.67
N ASP A 354 9.80 -30.97 15.40
CA ASP A 354 9.88 -29.88 16.35
C ASP A 354 9.97 -28.50 15.68
N GLN A 355 10.62 -28.40 14.51
CA GLN A 355 10.58 -27.20 13.71
C GLN A 355 9.14 -26.85 13.29
N ARG A 356 8.34 -27.85 12.90
CA ARG A 356 6.93 -27.66 12.56
C ARG A 356 6.10 -27.23 13.80
N ARG A 357 6.34 -27.86 14.97
CA ARG A 357 5.73 -27.43 16.24
C ARG A 357 6.09 -25.97 16.59
N LEU A 358 7.34 -25.57 16.36
CA LEU A 358 7.78 -24.18 16.56
C LEU A 358 7.07 -23.19 15.62
N GLU A 359 6.88 -23.56 14.35
CA GLU A 359 6.12 -22.72 13.40
C GLU A 359 4.67 -22.53 13.86
N ILE A 360 4.03 -23.60 14.36
CA ILE A 360 2.68 -23.54 14.93
C ILE A 360 2.68 -22.70 16.21
N ALA A 361 3.66 -22.87 17.11
CA ALA A 361 3.79 -22.06 18.33
C ALA A 361 3.85 -20.57 18.01
N ARG A 362 4.67 -20.19 17.02
CA ARG A 362 4.76 -18.80 16.56
C ARG A 362 3.41 -18.27 16.03
N ALA A 363 2.67 -19.09 15.28
CA ALA A 363 1.37 -18.72 14.77
C ALA A 363 0.31 -18.57 15.89
N VAL A 364 0.28 -19.49 16.84
CA VAL A 364 -0.65 -19.45 17.99
C VAL A 364 -0.33 -18.31 18.94
N ALA A 365 0.95 -18.02 19.20
CA ALA A 365 1.40 -16.92 20.06
C ALA A 365 0.83 -15.56 19.64
N THR A 366 0.57 -15.35 18.35
CA THR A 366 -0.03 -14.11 17.83
C THR A 366 -1.45 -13.83 18.37
N GLY A 367 -2.10 -14.81 19.02
CA GLY A 367 -3.49 -14.72 19.44
C GLY A 367 -4.47 -14.81 18.27
N ALA A 368 -4.12 -15.57 17.23
CA ALA A 368 -4.97 -15.76 16.08
C ALA A 368 -6.28 -16.46 16.46
N LYS A 369 -7.40 -15.98 15.90
CA LYS A 369 -8.71 -16.62 15.99
C LYS A 369 -8.89 -17.72 14.95
N LEU A 370 -8.18 -17.60 13.83
CA LEU A 370 -8.15 -18.56 12.73
C LEU A 370 -6.72 -18.93 12.40
N LEU A 371 -6.43 -20.21 12.38
CA LEU A 371 -5.14 -20.77 11.99
C LEU A 371 -5.29 -21.53 10.66
N LEU A 372 -4.53 -21.15 9.66
CA LEU A 372 -4.44 -21.84 8.37
C LEU A 372 -3.21 -22.74 8.38
N LEU A 373 -3.40 -24.05 8.28
CA LEU A 373 -2.33 -25.05 8.22
C LEU A 373 -2.24 -25.63 6.81
N ASP A 374 -1.10 -25.47 6.17
CA ASP A 374 -0.85 -25.90 4.79
C ASP A 374 0.08 -27.12 4.81
N GLU A 375 -0.48 -28.32 4.62
CA GLU A 375 0.20 -29.63 4.65
C GLU A 375 1.13 -29.79 5.86
N PRO A 376 0.62 -29.62 7.09
CA PRO A 376 1.49 -29.60 8.27
C PRO A 376 2.14 -30.95 8.59
N ALA A 377 1.58 -32.08 8.14
CA ALA A 377 2.13 -33.42 8.36
C ALA A 377 3.09 -33.87 7.25
N ALA A 378 3.33 -33.05 6.21
CA ALA A 378 4.23 -33.44 5.12
C ALA A 378 5.64 -33.73 5.63
N GLY A 379 6.19 -34.89 5.29
CA GLY A 379 7.53 -35.33 5.68
C GLY A 379 7.67 -35.84 7.12
N MET A 380 6.58 -35.99 7.85
CA MET A 380 6.55 -36.56 9.20
C MET A 380 6.38 -38.08 9.18
N ASN A 381 6.94 -38.74 10.17
CA ASN A 381 6.65 -40.15 10.43
C ASN A 381 5.25 -40.33 11.07
N PRO A 382 4.69 -41.55 11.11
CA PRO A 382 3.33 -41.77 11.66
C PRO A 382 3.15 -41.29 13.11
N SER A 383 4.13 -41.46 13.97
CA SER A 383 4.07 -41.01 15.37
C SER A 383 4.05 -39.48 15.46
N GLU A 384 4.91 -38.80 14.70
CA GLU A 384 4.94 -37.32 14.62
C GLU A 384 3.63 -36.75 14.07
N THR A 385 3.06 -37.44 13.06
CA THR A 385 1.76 -37.11 12.48
C THR A 385 0.63 -37.21 13.51
N ASP A 386 0.64 -38.25 14.32
CA ASP A 386 -0.31 -38.42 15.42
C ASP A 386 -0.17 -37.34 16.50
N ASP A 387 1.05 -37.01 16.86
CA ASP A 387 1.34 -35.93 17.82
C ASP A 387 0.87 -34.57 17.29
N LEU A 388 1.10 -34.32 16.01
CA LEU A 388 0.62 -33.11 15.34
C LEU A 388 -0.92 -33.07 15.33
N ALA A 389 -1.58 -34.15 15.01
CA ALA A 389 -3.03 -34.23 15.02
C ALA A 389 -3.60 -33.90 16.42
N ARG A 390 -3.04 -34.50 17.48
CA ARG A 390 -3.41 -34.12 18.85
C ARG A 390 -3.13 -32.65 19.19
N LEU A 391 -2.05 -32.09 18.66
CA LEU A 391 -1.77 -30.67 18.85
C LEU A 391 -2.84 -29.80 18.17
N VAL A 392 -3.28 -30.13 16.96
CA VAL A 392 -4.34 -29.40 16.24
C VAL A 392 -5.67 -29.47 16.98
N GLU A 393 -6.04 -30.62 17.52
CA GLU A 393 -7.23 -30.78 18.37
C GLU A 393 -7.14 -29.89 19.63
N ARG A 394 -6.01 -29.87 20.32
CA ARG A 394 -5.78 -29.00 21.49
C ARG A 394 -5.82 -27.51 21.13
N ILE A 395 -5.44 -27.11 19.92
CA ILE A 395 -5.56 -25.73 19.43
C ILE A 395 -7.04 -25.37 19.28
N ARG A 396 -7.85 -26.24 18.66
CA ARG A 396 -9.31 -26.07 18.55
C ARG A 396 -9.95 -25.96 19.93
N ASP A 397 -9.59 -26.84 20.86
CA ASP A 397 -10.15 -26.89 22.23
C ASP A 397 -9.84 -25.61 23.04
N ARG A 398 -8.81 -24.83 22.63
CA ARG A 398 -8.55 -23.47 23.12
C ARG A 398 -9.41 -22.39 22.44
N GLY A 399 -10.35 -22.79 21.59
CA GLY A 399 -11.28 -21.86 20.86
C GLY A 399 -10.68 -21.28 19.59
N VAL A 400 -9.53 -21.77 19.12
CA VAL A 400 -8.94 -21.33 17.84
C VAL A 400 -9.54 -22.17 16.71
N THR A 401 -10.10 -21.53 15.73
CA THR A 401 -10.62 -22.20 14.53
C THR A 401 -9.45 -22.60 13.63
N VAL A 402 -9.52 -23.77 13.02
CA VAL A 402 -8.45 -24.27 12.15
C VAL A 402 -9.01 -24.58 10.78
N VAL A 403 -8.34 -24.09 9.73
CA VAL A 403 -8.54 -24.57 8.35
C VAL A 403 -7.27 -25.27 7.92
N LEU A 404 -7.42 -26.50 7.45
CA LEU A 404 -6.34 -27.45 7.19
C LEU A 404 -6.35 -27.86 5.73
N ILE A 405 -5.22 -27.76 5.03
CA ILE A 405 -4.99 -28.52 3.79
C ILE A 405 -4.12 -29.73 4.16
N GLU A 406 -4.56 -30.92 3.81
CA GLU A 406 -3.82 -32.15 4.05
C GLU A 406 -4.08 -33.19 2.95
N HIS A 407 -3.09 -34.06 2.73
CA HIS A 407 -3.16 -35.23 1.84
C HIS A 407 -3.26 -36.55 2.61
N HIS A 408 -2.92 -36.53 3.91
CA HIS A 408 -3.01 -37.71 4.79
C HIS A 408 -4.46 -37.91 5.24
N MET A 409 -5.24 -38.69 4.46
CA MET A 409 -6.67 -38.91 4.74
C MET A 409 -6.96 -39.39 6.15
N ASN A 410 -6.09 -40.22 6.75
CA ASN A 410 -6.26 -40.68 8.12
C ASN A 410 -6.27 -39.51 9.14
N VAL A 411 -5.44 -38.51 8.94
CA VAL A 411 -5.43 -37.29 9.77
C VAL A 411 -6.73 -36.50 9.55
N VAL A 412 -7.05 -36.20 8.29
CA VAL A 412 -8.25 -35.45 7.90
C VAL A 412 -9.51 -36.07 8.50
N MET A 413 -9.70 -37.39 8.30
CA MET A 413 -10.92 -38.10 8.75
C MET A 413 -11.01 -38.20 10.28
N ARG A 414 -9.91 -38.10 11.01
CA ARG A 414 -9.89 -38.19 12.46
C ARG A 414 -10.18 -36.85 13.13
N ILE A 415 -9.58 -35.75 12.67
CA ILE A 415 -9.62 -34.50 13.44
C ILE A 415 -10.59 -33.45 12.89
N SER A 416 -11.10 -33.61 11.65
CA SER A 416 -11.94 -32.62 11.01
C SER A 416 -13.39 -32.73 11.47
N ASP A 417 -13.98 -31.58 11.82
CA ASP A 417 -15.44 -31.50 12.03
C ASP A 417 -16.18 -31.46 10.69
N ARG A 418 -15.56 -30.84 9.68
CA ARG A 418 -16.07 -30.78 8.29
C ARG A 418 -14.94 -30.89 7.29
N VAL A 419 -15.28 -31.41 6.13
CA VAL A 419 -14.35 -31.56 4.99
C VAL A 419 -14.98 -30.93 3.75
N ALA A 420 -14.26 -30.03 3.08
CA ALA A 420 -14.61 -29.50 1.76
C ALA A 420 -13.66 -30.10 0.71
N VAL A 421 -14.21 -30.62 -0.36
CA VAL A 421 -13.46 -31.25 -1.45
C VAL A 421 -13.44 -30.34 -2.65
N LEU A 422 -12.24 -30.02 -3.12
CA LEU A 422 -12.01 -29.26 -4.34
C LEU A 422 -11.53 -30.16 -5.45
N ASP A 423 -12.06 -29.95 -6.65
CA ASP A 423 -11.56 -30.52 -7.87
C ASP A 423 -11.60 -29.50 -9.01
N HIS A 424 -10.53 -29.38 -9.79
CA HIS A 424 -10.39 -28.39 -10.88
C HIS A 424 -10.86 -26.96 -10.55
N GLY A 425 -10.61 -26.53 -9.31
CA GLY A 425 -10.97 -25.19 -8.83
C GLY A 425 -12.42 -25.04 -8.35
N VAL A 426 -13.21 -26.10 -8.36
CA VAL A 426 -14.62 -26.11 -7.95
C VAL A 426 -14.80 -26.95 -6.69
N LYS A 427 -15.68 -26.54 -5.77
CA LYS A 427 -16.07 -27.36 -4.63
C LYS A 427 -17.08 -28.42 -5.10
N ILE A 428 -16.68 -29.70 -5.06
CA ILE A 428 -17.50 -30.83 -5.52
C ILE A 428 -18.30 -31.47 -4.39
N ALA A 429 -17.81 -31.41 -3.13
CA ALA A 429 -18.49 -31.94 -1.97
C ALA A 429 -18.13 -31.14 -0.71
N GLU A 430 -19.04 -31.16 0.29
CA GLU A 430 -18.80 -30.63 1.64
C GLU A 430 -19.68 -31.35 2.65
N GLY A 431 -19.10 -31.87 3.72
CA GLY A 431 -19.84 -32.58 4.76
C GLY A 431 -18.96 -33.01 5.93
N THR A 432 -19.49 -33.88 6.78
CA THR A 432 -18.69 -34.59 7.78
C THR A 432 -17.72 -35.55 7.09
N PRO A 433 -16.63 -35.96 7.75
CA PRO A 433 -15.69 -36.95 7.20
C PRO A 433 -16.38 -38.22 6.71
N ALA A 434 -17.42 -38.69 7.43
CA ALA A 434 -18.15 -39.91 7.07
C ALA A 434 -19.02 -39.73 5.80
N GLU A 435 -19.60 -38.56 5.61
CA GLU A 435 -20.39 -38.21 4.41
C GLU A 435 -19.48 -38.10 3.18
N VAL A 436 -18.39 -37.32 3.30
CA VAL A 436 -17.43 -37.09 2.20
C VAL A 436 -16.77 -38.40 1.74
N ARG A 437 -16.47 -39.35 2.65
CA ARG A 437 -15.90 -40.65 2.33
C ARG A 437 -16.81 -41.50 1.43
N ARG A 438 -18.14 -41.27 1.45
CA ARG A 438 -19.14 -42.03 0.73
C ARG A 438 -19.65 -41.31 -0.52
N ASP A 439 -19.21 -40.11 -0.77
CA ASP A 439 -19.63 -39.31 -1.89
C ASP A 439 -19.01 -39.84 -3.20
N GLU A 440 -19.85 -40.22 -4.15
CA GLU A 440 -19.41 -40.78 -5.43
C GLU A 440 -18.53 -39.84 -6.23
N LYS A 441 -18.82 -38.52 -6.20
CA LYS A 441 -18.00 -37.50 -6.90
C LYS A 441 -16.60 -37.40 -6.30
N VAL A 442 -16.49 -37.58 -4.98
CA VAL A 442 -15.19 -37.55 -4.29
C VAL A 442 -14.40 -38.81 -4.66
N ILE A 443 -15.05 -39.98 -4.68
CA ILE A 443 -14.43 -41.25 -5.06
C ILE A 443 -13.92 -41.15 -6.50
N GLU A 444 -14.74 -40.64 -7.42
CA GLU A 444 -14.38 -40.50 -8.84
C GLU A 444 -13.20 -39.51 -9.02
N ALA A 445 -13.19 -38.36 -8.32
CA ALA A 445 -12.13 -37.37 -8.40
C ALA A 445 -10.77 -37.91 -7.92
N TYR A 446 -10.76 -38.85 -6.97
CA TYR A 446 -9.53 -39.47 -6.47
C TYR A 446 -9.12 -40.75 -7.29
N LEU A 447 -10.07 -41.53 -7.78
CA LEU A 447 -9.80 -42.71 -8.59
C LEU A 447 -9.56 -42.38 -10.07
N GLY A 448 -10.21 -41.33 -10.60
CA GLY A 448 -10.02 -40.89 -12.00
C GLY A 448 -8.69 -40.18 -12.24
N SER A 449 -7.94 -39.81 -11.20
CA SER A 449 -6.61 -39.22 -11.32
C SER A 449 -5.48 -40.24 -11.51
N GLU A 450 -5.78 -41.55 -11.44
CA GLU A 450 -4.80 -42.64 -11.60
C GLU A 450 -4.82 -43.24 -13.02
N SER A 451 -5.59 -42.68 -13.97
CA SER A 451 -5.66 -43.15 -15.36
C SER A 451 -4.89 -42.28 -16.35
#